data_6590a645cc6a5c954aa4146269dfba0b
#
_entry.id   6590a645cc6a5c954aa4146269dfba0b
#
_cell.length_a   1.000
_cell.length_b   1.000
_cell.length_c   1.000
_cell.angle_alpha   90.00
_cell.angle_beta   90.00
_cell.angle_gamma   90.00
#
_symmetry.space_group_name_H-M   'P 1'
#
loop_
_entity.id
_entity.type
_entity.pdbx_description
1 polymer ?
#
loop_
_entity_poly.entity_id
_entity_poly.type
_entity_poly.pdbx_seq_one_letter_code
_entity_poly.pdbx_strand_id
1 'polypeptide(L)'
;CGLFYNAGLLEEKGWDVPTTWDEMWELGDKAKEEGIYLFTYPTTGYFDAFFYALMYAAGGPEFFDKATNYEEGIWETPEAQTCFDIVAKLAEYTNPITPAQANDQDFTQNQQLVLDNKAIFMPNGTWIVGEMADAPRADGFKWGMTALPAVKAGGDSYSYTWFEQAWIPSGAEHQDAAKLFISYLYSDKACEIFAKAGAIQPVLGIADKLEGDNVMFYSIYDNGAKAAMGNFASFEAIPGIEVRTVFFDPVNSLVSGDMTEQEWI
;
A
#
# COMPACT_ATOMS: atom_id res chain seq x y z
N CYS A 1 -1.68 0.86 5.46
CA CYS A 1 -1.33 1.12 4.07
C CYS A 1 -2.53 0.89 3.15
N GLY A 2 -2.50 1.45 1.96
CA GLY A 2 -3.57 1.28 0.96
C GLY A 2 -3.25 2.01 -0.33
N LEU A 3 -4.26 2.14 -1.20
CA LEU A 3 -4.16 2.94 -2.40
C LEU A 3 -4.65 4.36 -2.11
N PHE A 4 -3.76 5.32 -2.29
CA PHE A 4 -4.04 6.75 -2.13
C PHE A 4 -4.36 7.38 -3.48
N TYR A 5 -5.30 8.32 -3.49
CA TYR A 5 -5.78 8.94 -4.72
C TYR A 5 -6.34 10.35 -4.46
N ASN A 6 -6.60 11.10 -5.54
CA ASN A 6 -7.32 12.37 -5.47
C ASN A 6 -8.83 12.10 -5.57
N ALA A 7 -9.54 12.13 -4.44
CA ALA A 7 -11.00 11.98 -4.41
C ALA A 7 -11.72 13.12 -5.14
N GLY A 8 -11.15 14.33 -5.14
CA GLY A 8 -11.70 15.47 -5.90
C GLY A 8 -11.69 15.23 -7.40
N LEU A 9 -10.66 14.56 -7.94
CA LEU A 9 -10.63 14.17 -9.36
C LEU A 9 -11.73 13.17 -9.70
N LEU A 10 -11.90 12.13 -8.88
CA LEU A 10 -12.92 11.12 -9.13
C LEU A 10 -14.33 11.73 -9.06
N GLU A 11 -14.58 12.59 -8.06
CA GLU A 11 -15.84 13.34 -7.94
C GLU A 11 -16.11 14.22 -9.18
N GLU A 12 -15.11 14.98 -9.65
CA GLU A 12 -15.21 15.84 -10.82
C GLU A 12 -15.55 15.06 -12.10
N LYS A 13 -14.93 13.91 -12.28
CA LYS A 13 -15.11 13.04 -13.44
C LYS A 13 -16.33 12.12 -13.34
N GLY A 14 -16.96 12.02 -12.18
CA GLY A 14 -18.03 11.05 -11.91
C GLY A 14 -17.54 9.61 -11.98
N TRP A 15 -16.33 9.37 -11.56
CA TRP A 15 -15.71 8.04 -11.50
C TRP A 15 -15.86 7.45 -10.10
N ASP A 16 -16.30 6.20 -10.04
CA ASP A 16 -16.37 5.45 -8.78
C ASP A 16 -15.01 4.87 -8.39
N VAL A 17 -14.78 4.70 -7.08
CA VAL A 17 -13.61 3.99 -6.57
C VAL A 17 -13.80 2.50 -6.82
N PRO A 18 -12.89 1.83 -7.56
CA PRO A 18 -13.02 0.41 -7.89
C PRO A 18 -13.02 -0.49 -6.67
N THR A 19 -13.89 -1.48 -6.65
CA THR A 19 -14.00 -2.51 -5.61
C THR A 19 -13.46 -3.87 -6.08
N THR A 20 -13.29 -4.04 -7.39
CA THR A 20 -12.73 -5.22 -8.05
C THR A 20 -11.66 -4.82 -9.04
N TRP A 21 -10.81 -5.77 -9.43
CA TRP A 21 -9.80 -5.54 -10.47
C TRP A 21 -10.43 -5.33 -11.85
N ASP A 22 -11.58 -5.91 -12.14
CA ASP A 22 -12.29 -5.62 -13.40
C ASP A 22 -12.70 -4.16 -13.47
N GLU A 23 -13.29 -3.61 -12.38
CA GLU A 23 -13.60 -2.18 -12.29
C GLU A 23 -12.36 -1.29 -12.32
N MET A 24 -11.23 -1.78 -11.77
CA MET A 24 -9.94 -1.08 -11.84
C MET A 24 -9.47 -0.91 -13.27
N TRP A 25 -9.59 -1.96 -14.10
CA TRP A 25 -9.23 -1.90 -15.51
C TRP A 25 -10.16 -0.99 -16.32
N GLU A 26 -11.46 -1.05 -16.05
CA GLU A 26 -12.43 -0.13 -16.66
C GLU A 26 -12.13 1.34 -16.33
N LEU A 27 -11.75 1.63 -15.10
CA LEU A 27 -11.32 2.98 -14.70
C LEU A 27 -10.01 3.35 -15.40
N GLY A 28 -9.06 2.43 -15.51
CA GLY A 28 -7.80 2.64 -16.21
C GLY A 28 -7.99 3.01 -17.69
N ASP A 29 -8.90 2.34 -18.37
CA ASP A 29 -9.25 2.64 -19.76
C ASP A 29 -9.88 4.03 -19.90
N LYS A 30 -10.83 4.39 -19.03
CA LYS A 30 -11.43 5.73 -18.98
C LYS A 30 -10.40 6.82 -18.72
N ALA A 31 -9.49 6.58 -17.76
CA ALA A 31 -8.44 7.53 -17.42
C ALA A 31 -7.46 7.74 -18.58
N LYS A 32 -7.12 6.68 -19.30
CA LYS A 32 -6.25 6.74 -20.47
C LYS A 32 -6.83 7.61 -21.60
N GLU A 33 -8.14 7.61 -21.80
CA GLU A 33 -8.81 8.50 -22.75
C GLU A 33 -8.64 9.98 -22.39
N GLU A 34 -8.48 10.29 -21.11
CA GLU A 34 -8.24 11.63 -20.57
C GLU A 34 -6.73 11.96 -20.43
N GLY A 35 -5.85 11.05 -20.83
CA GLY A 35 -4.39 11.20 -20.71
C GLY A 35 -3.86 11.04 -19.28
N ILE A 36 -4.62 10.36 -18.40
CA ILE A 36 -4.27 10.08 -17.01
C ILE A 36 -3.91 8.59 -16.90
N TYR A 37 -2.81 8.29 -16.20
CA TYR A 37 -2.44 6.91 -15.91
C TYR A 37 -3.20 6.39 -14.69
N LEU A 38 -3.47 5.09 -14.66
CA LEU A 38 -4.17 4.48 -13.52
C LEU A 38 -3.28 4.44 -12.28
N PHE A 39 -1.98 4.22 -12.45
CA PHE A 39 -1.11 3.86 -11.35
C PHE A 39 0.28 4.50 -11.40
N THR A 40 0.85 4.69 -10.24
CA THR A 40 2.25 4.99 -9.99
C THR A 40 2.64 4.39 -8.63
N TYR A 41 3.94 4.32 -8.31
CA TYR A 41 4.43 3.92 -6.99
C TYR A 41 5.68 4.72 -6.61
N PRO A 42 5.88 5.05 -5.32
CA PRO A 42 7.06 5.82 -4.90
C PRO A 42 8.37 5.11 -5.23
N THR A 43 8.56 3.92 -4.71
CA THR A 43 9.64 2.98 -5.05
C THR A 43 9.10 1.56 -5.08
N THR A 44 9.87 0.60 -5.59
CA THR A 44 9.51 -0.82 -5.58
C THR A 44 9.28 -1.36 -4.17
N GLY A 45 9.91 -0.76 -3.15
CA GLY A 45 9.67 -1.13 -1.75
C GLY A 45 8.22 -0.93 -1.28
N TYR A 46 7.46 -0.02 -1.91
CA TYR A 46 6.04 0.17 -1.59
C TYR A 46 5.13 -0.93 -2.14
N PHE A 47 5.67 -1.84 -2.96
CA PHE A 47 4.95 -3.05 -3.35
C PHE A 47 4.73 -4.03 -2.20
N ASP A 48 5.42 -3.90 -1.07
CA ASP A 48 5.10 -4.65 0.14
C ASP A 48 3.66 -4.33 0.59
N ALA A 49 3.30 -3.05 0.64
CA ALA A 49 1.96 -2.61 1.00
C ALA A 49 0.88 -3.08 0.02
N PHE A 50 1.24 -3.25 -1.24
CA PHE A 50 0.35 -3.67 -2.31
C PHE A 50 0.28 -5.21 -2.42
N PHE A 51 1.42 -5.86 -2.61
CA PHE A 51 1.49 -7.27 -2.98
C PHE A 51 1.03 -8.18 -1.83
N TYR A 52 1.31 -7.80 -0.59
CA TYR A 52 0.85 -8.61 0.57
C TYR A 52 -0.66 -8.57 0.73
N ALA A 53 -1.28 -7.41 0.55
CA ALA A 53 -2.73 -7.31 0.53
C ALA A 53 -3.36 -8.08 -0.64
N LEU A 54 -2.71 -8.06 -1.82
CA LEU A 54 -3.11 -8.83 -2.98
C LEU A 54 -3.05 -10.35 -2.73
N MET A 55 -1.96 -10.83 -2.10
CA MET A 55 -1.83 -12.24 -1.72
C MET A 55 -2.96 -12.69 -0.77
N TYR A 56 -3.31 -11.85 0.21
CA TYR A 56 -4.46 -12.11 1.08
C TYR A 56 -5.78 -12.15 0.30
N ALA A 57 -5.98 -11.26 -0.65
CA ALA A 57 -7.18 -11.24 -1.48
C ALA A 57 -7.27 -12.45 -2.43
N ALA A 58 -6.12 -12.95 -2.92
CA ALA A 58 -6.05 -14.08 -3.83
C ALA A 58 -6.25 -15.43 -3.12
N GLY A 59 -5.59 -15.66 -2.00
CA GLY A 59 -5.56 -16.96 -1.35
C GLY A 59 -5.73 -16.96 0.18
N GLY A 60 -5.94 -15.78 0.77
CA GLY A 60 -6.13 -15.64 2.21
C GLY A 60 -4.83 -15.79 3.02
N PRO A 61 -4.96 -15.81 4.36
CA PRO A 61 -3.81 -15.86 5.26
C PRO A 61 -2.97 -17.13 5.13
N GLU A 62 -3.58 -18.27 4.79
CA GLU A 62 -2.86 -19.53 4.62
C GLU A 62 -1.93 -19.49 3.39
N PHE A 63 -2.43 -18.97 2.27
CA PHE A 63 -1.59 -18.78 1.07
C PHE A 63 -0.45 -17.80 1.35
N PHE A 64 -0.75 -16.67 1.99
CA PHE A 64 0.25 -15.69 2.38
C PHE A 64 1.36 -16.32 3.25
N ASP A 65 0.99 -17.07 4.29
CA ASP A 65 1.93 -17.70 5.20
C ASP A 65 2.84 -18.72 4.49
N LYS A 66 2.26 -19.57 3.64
CA LYS A 66 3.00 -20.54 2.84
C LYS A 66 3.95 -19.88 1.84
N ALA A 67 3.47 -18.86 1.15
CA ALA A 67 4.25 -18.14 0.15
C ALA A 67 5.45 -17.38 0.77
N THR A 68 5.24 -16.73 1.91
CA THR A 68 6.29 -16.01 2.62
C THR A 68 7.27 -16.95 3.35
N ASN A 69 6.92 -18.21 3.55
CA ASN A 69 7.82 -19.25 4.03
C ASN A 69 8.42 -20.11 2.90
N TYR A 70 8.18 -19.76 1.64
CA TYR A 70 8.71 -20.43 0.44
C TYR A 70 8.38 -21.94 0.41
N GLU A 71 7.14 -22.30 0.78
CA GLU A 71 6.69 -23.70 0.69
C GLU A 71 6.82 -24.17 -0.77
N GLU A 72 7.34 -25.38 -0.96
CA GLU A 72 7.58 -25.93 -2.30
C GLU A 72 6.30 -25.96 -3.14
N GLY A 73 6.37 -25.45 -4.36
CA GLY A 73 5.26 -25.37 -5.30
C GLY A 73 4.22 -24.27 -5.02
N ILE A 74 4.36 -23.49 -3.96
CA ILE A 74 3.37 -22.45 -3.62
C ILE A 74 3.23 -21.38 -4.71
N TRP A 75 4.34 -21.05 -5.37
CA TRP A 75 4.37 -20.05 -6.42
C TRP A 75 3.86 -20.56 -7.79
N GLU A 76 3.59 -21.87 -7.91
CA GLU A 76 2.97 -22.49 -9.07
C GLU A 76 1.45 -22.60 -8.93
N THR A 77 0.87 -22.09 -7.86
CA THR A 77 -0.57 -22.15 -7.57
C THR A 77 -1.36 -21.12 -8.38
N PRO A 78 -2.67 -21.35 -8.61
CA PRO A 78 -3.54 -20.37 -9.27
C PRO A 78 -3.63 -19.04 -8.53
N GLU A 79 -3.49 -19.04 -7.20
CA GLU A 79 -3.48 -17.85 -6.35
C GLU A 79 -2.23 -17.00 -6.63
N ALA A 80 -1.07 -17.63 -6.74
CA ALA A 80 0.17 -16.96 -7.12
C ALA A 80 0.09 -16.41 -8.53
N GLN A 81 -0.36 -17.20 -9.51
CA GLN A 81 -0.55 -16.75 -10.89
C GLN A 81 -1.48 -15.53 -10.96
N THR A 82 -2.57 -15.54 -10.19
CA THR A 82 -3.48 -14.39 -10.11
C THR A 82 -2.76 -13.12 -9.63
N CYS A 83 -1.87 -13.23 -8.67
CA CYS A 83 -1.08 -12.09 -8.20
C CYS A 83 -0.14 -11.57 -9.29
N PHE A 84 0.53 -12.45 -10.02
CA PHE A 84 1.44 -12.09 -11.10
C PHE A 84 0.68 -11.45 -12.27
N ASP A 85 -0.42 -12.04 -12.73
CA ASP A 85 -1.27 -11.51 -13.80
C ASP A 85 -1.74 -10.08 -13.50
N ILE A 86 -2.17 -9.83 -12.25
CA ILE A 86 -2.63 -8.50 -11.84
C ILE A 86 -1.49 -7.48 -11.86
N VAL A 87 -0.31 -7.82 -11.34
CA VAL A 87 0.83 -6.89 -11.32
C VAL A 87 1.35 -6.65 -12.74
N ALA A 88 1.47 -7.69 -13.57
CA ALA A 88 1.90 -7.55 -14.95
C ALA A 88 0.94 -6.66 -15.76
N LYS A 89 -0.37 -6.87 -15.60
CA LYS A 89 -1.37 -6.01 -16.22
C LYS A 89 -1.33 -4.58 -15.68
N LEU A 90 -1.14 -4.40 -14.36
CA LEU A 90 -1.02 -3.08 -13.76
C LEU A 90 0.19 -2.30 -14.29
N ALA A 91 1.28 -2.99 -14.63
CA ALA A 91 2.45 -2.37 -15.25
C ALA A 91 2.10 -1.63 -16.56
N GLU A 92 1.17 -2.16 -17.37
CA GLU A 92 0.70 -1.53 -18.60
C GLU A 92 -0.10 -0.23 -18.38
N TYR A 93 -0.68 -0.06 -17.19
CA TYR A 93 -1.45 1.10 -16.76
C TYR A 93 -0.66 2.07 -15.87
N THR A 94 0.59 1.73 -15.56
CA THR A 94 1.48 2.55 -14.74
C THR A 94 2.08 3.69 -15.56
N ASN A 95 2.21 4.87 -14.96
CA ASN A 95 2.86 5.99 -15.62
C ASN A 95 4.32 5.63 -15.97
N PRO A 96 4.74 5.70 -17.25
CA PRO A 96 6.03 5.19 -17.71
C PRO A 96 7.24 5.96 -17.18
N ILE A 97 7.06 7.13 -16.56
CA ILE A 97 8.14 7.85 -15.88
C ILE A 97 8.47 7.23 -14.52
N THR A 98 7.54 6.45 -13.95
CA THR A 98 7.65 5.92 -12.58
C THR A 98 8.94 5.15 -12.33
N PRO A 99 9.40 4.20 -13.18
CA PRO A 99 10.64 3.47 -12.93
C PRO A 99 11.87 4.36 -12.80
N ALA A 100 11.97 5.42 -13.61
CA ALA A 100 13.09 6.34 -13.59
C ALA A 100 13.18 7.16 -12.29
N GLN A 101 12.04 7.37 -11.62
CA GLN A 101 11.92 8.15 -10.39
C GLN A 101 11.76 7.26 -9.13
N ALA A 102 11.68 5.92 -9.30
CA ALA A 102 11.46 4.96 -8.21
C ALA A 102 12.74 4.67 -7.42
N ASN A 103 13.36 5.70 -6.87
CA ASN A 103 14.59 5.65 -6.08
C ASN A 103 14.51 6.57 -4.85
N ASP A 104 15.45 6.42 -3.92
CA ASP A 104 15.46 7.13 -2.63
C ASP A 104 15.58 8.67 -2.75
N GLN A 105 15.99 9.19 -3.90
CA GLN A 105 16.13 10.63 -4.12
C GLN A 105 14.90 11.25 -4.78
N ASP A 106 14.24 10.52 -5.65
CA ASP A 106 13.20 11.04 -6.55
C ASP A 106 11.78 10.51 -6.26
N PHE A 107 11.62 9.58 -5.31
CA PHE A 107 10.34 8.89 -5.05
C PHE A 107 9.15 9.84 -4.80
N THR A 108 9.39 11.02 -4.25
CA THR A 108 8.36 12.04 -4.05
C THR A 108 7.84 12.63 -5.36
N GLN A 109 8.62 12.55 -6.47
CA GLN A 109 8.16 12.93 -7.79
C GLN A 109 7.08 11.97 -8.31
N ASN A 110 7.18 10.67 -7.98
CA ASN A 110 6.14 9.71 -8.28
C ASN A 110 4.87 9.97 -7.45
N GLN A 111 5.01 10.34 -6.19
CA GLN A 111 3.87 10.75 -5.36
C GLN A 111 3.20 12.01 -5.93
N GLN A 112 3.99 12.96 -6.45
CA GLN A 112 3.50 14.18 -7.08
C GLN A 112 2.61 13.90 -8.30
N LEU A 113 2.79 12.78 -9.00
CA LEU A 113 1.94 12.41 -10.13
C LEU A 113 0.46 12.27 -9.73
N VAL A 114 0.18 11.80 -8.52
CA VAL A 114 -1.20 11.73 -8.02
C VAL A 114 -1.72 13.12 -7.64
N LEU A 115 -0.89 13.94 -7.01
CA LEU A 115 -1.27 15.32 -6.64
C LEU A 115 -1.55 16.19 -7.88
N ASP A 116 -0.87 15.91 -9.00
CA ASP A 116 -1.00 16.62 -10.28
C ASP A 116 -2.08 16.03 -11.21
N ASN A 117 -2.83 15.02 -10.77
CA ASN A 117 -3.78 14.27 -11.61
C ASN A 117 -3.15 13.59 -12.83
N LYS A 118 -1.88 13.20 -12.75
CA LYS A 118 -1.18 12.45 -13.81
C LYS A 118 -1.23 10.93 -13.60
N ALA A 119 -1.53 10.51 -12.36
CA ALA A 119 -1.87 9.14 -12.01
C ALA A 119 -3.04 9.16 -11.02
N ILE A 120 -3.87 8.11 -11.03
CA ILE A 120 -5.01 8.01 -10.12
C ILE A 120 -4.57 7.46 -8.78
N PHE A 121 -3.95 6.29 -8.75
CA PHE A 121 -3.60 5.55 -7.53
C PHE A 121 -2.10 5.42 -7.31
N MET A 122 -1.71 5.41 -6.03
CA MET A 122 -0.39 4.96 -5.58
C MET A 122 -0.50 4.16 -4.28
N PRO A 123 0.27 3.06 -4.11
CA PRO A 123 0.38 2.39 -2.83
C PRO A 123 1.18 3.26 -1.87
N ASN A 124 0.69 3.44 -0.66
CA ASN A 124 1.39 4.24 0.35
C ASN A 124 0.87 3.91 1.76
N GLY A 125 1.47 4.52 2.75
CA GLY A 125 1.03 4.47 4.14
C GLY A 125 0.44 5.81 4.61
N THR A 126 -0.10 5.82 5.82
CA THR A 126 -0.77 6.99 6.41
C THR A 126 0.12 8.22 6.55
N TRP A 127 1.44 8.06 6.47
CA TRP A 127 2.42 9.17 6.51
C TRP A 127 2.38 10.09 5.29
N ILE A 128 1.83 9.64 4.13
CA ILE A 128 1.84 10.38 2.87
C ILE A 128 1.20 11.78 2.99
N VAL A 129 0.14 11.89 3.79
CA VAL A 129 -0.56 13.16 3.99
C VAL A 129 0.37 14.21 4.61
N GLY A 130 1.15 13.81 5.62
CA GLY A 130 2.16 14.66 6.26
C GLY A 130 3.39 14.90 5.38
N GLU A 131 3.87 13.86 4.71
CA GLU A 131 5.05 13.93 3.83
C GLU A 131 4.83 14.90 2.65
N MET A 132 3.63 14.93 2.10
CA MET A 132 3.27 15.79 0.96
C MET A 132 2.47 17.04 1.38
N ALA A 133 2.49 17.43 2.67
CA ALA A 133 1.66 18.53 3.18
C ALA A 133 1.87 19.85 2.44
N ASP A 134 3.13 20.20 2.16
CA ASP A 134 3.55 21.44 1.50
C ASP A 134 3.68 21.31 -0.02
N ALA A 135 3.43 20.12 -0.59
CA ALA A 135 3.53 19.89 -2.02
C ALA A 135 2.40 20.61 -2.79
N PRO A 136 2.71 21.19 -3.96
CA PRO A 136 1.67 21.73 -4.82
C PRO A 136 0.71 20.61 -5.27
N ARG A 137 -0.53 20.96 -5.49
CA ARG A 137 -1.56 19.98 -5.89
C ARG A 137 -2.57 20.60 -6.83
N ALA A 138 -3.22 19.77 -7.61
CA ALA A 138 -4.27 20.19 -8.54
C ALA A 138 -5.42 20.90 -7.81
N ASP A 139 -6.12 21.79 -8.51
CA ASP A 139 -7.30 22.47 -7.99
C ASP A 139 -8.36 21.44 -7.59
N GLY A 140 -8.98 21.64 -6.43
CA GLY A 140 -10.00 20.73 -5.92
C GLY A 140 -9.47 19.40 -5.36
N PHE A 141 -8.14 19.24 -5.22
CA PHE A 141 -7.54 18.03 -4.64
C PHE A 141 -8.09 17.73 -3.25
N LYS A 142 -8.48 16.48 -3.05
CA LYS A 142 -8.86 15.91 -1.76
C LYS A 142 -8.20 14.56 -1.61
N TRP A 143 -7.59 14.31 -0.47
CA TRP A 143 -7.08 12.97 -0.19
C TRP A 143 -8.21 11.94 -0.12
N GLY A 144 -8.00 10.82 -0.76
CA GLY A 144 -8.76 9.59 -0.61
C GLY A 144 -7.83 8.42 -0.36
N MET A 145 -8.33 7.41 0.34
CA MET A 145 -7.65 6.15 0.59
C MET A 145 -8.65 5.01 0.40
N THR A 146 -8.22 3.95 -0.26
CA THR A 146 -9.00 2.72 -0.40
C THR A 146 -8.13 1.50 -0.13
N ALA A 147 -8.75 0.39 0.27
CA ALA A 147 -8.10 -0.91 0.31
C ALA A 147 -7.83 -1.42 -1.13
N LEU A 148 -7.01 -2.45 -1.28
CA LEU A 148 -6.87 -3.11 -2.56
C LEU A 148 -8.21 -3.72 -2.98
N PRO A 149 -8.55 -3.63 -4.28
CA PRO A 149 -9.75 -4.26 -4.81
C PRO A 149 -9.76 -5.78 -4.59
N ALA A 150 -10.95 -6.34 -4.44
CA ALA A 150 -11.10 -7.77 -4.40
C ALA A 150 -10.68 -8.40 -5.74
N VAL A 151 -10.07 -9.58 -5.69
CA VAL A 151 -9.65 -10.33 -6.90
C VAL A 151 -10.84 -10.72 -7.77
N LYS A 152 -12.00 -10.90 -7.17
CA LYS A 152 -13.25 -11.23 -7.87
C LYS A 152 -14.45 -10.59 -7.17
N ALA A 153 -15.52 -10.39 -7.89
CA ALA A 153 -16.77 -9.85 -7.36
C ALA A 153 -17.26 -10.66 -6.15
N GLY A 154 -17.59 -9.97 -5.06
CA GLY A 154 -18.01 -10.56 -3.79
C GLY A 154 -16.88 -11.18 -2.97
N GLY A 155 -15.63 -11.04 -3.40
CA GLY A 155 -14.45 -11.40 -2.62
C GLY A 155 -14.13 -10.35 -1.56
N ASP A 156 -13.17 -10.69 -0.71
CA ASP A 156 -12.67 -9.77 0.31
C ASP A 156 -11.65 -8.79 -0.28
N SER A 157 -11.71 -7.55 0.17
CA SER A 157 -10.66 -6.54 -0.03
C SER A 157 -9.78 -6.45 1.20
N TYR A 158 -8.50 -6.15 1.00
CA TYR A 158 -7.52 -6.11 2.07
C TYR A 158 -6.71 -4.82 2.05
N SER A 159 -6.31 -4.39 3.25
CA SER A 159 -5.34 -3.34 3.48
C SER A 159 -4.16 -3.92 4.24
N TYR A 160 -2.96 -3.75 3.72
CA TYR A 160 -1.76 -4.15 4.44
C TYR A 160 -1.58 -3.28 5.69
N THR A 161 -1.39 -3.93 6.83
CA THR A 161 -1.22 -3.26 8.10
C THR A 161 0.23 -3.38 8.54
N TRP A 162 0.94 -2.27 8.45
CA TRP A 162 2.33 -2.17 8.86
C TRP A 162 2.45 -1.41 10.16
N PHE A 163 3.28 -1.92 11.10
CA PHE A 163 3.44 -1.34 12.42
C PHE A 163 4.89 -1.01 12.70
N GLU A 164 5.11 0.16 13.29
CA GLU A 164 6.32 0.40 14.06
C GLU A 164 6.25 -0.35 15.37
N GLN A 165 7.31 -1.08 15.69
CA GLN A 165 7.40 -1.92 16.88
C GLN A 165 8.37 -1.31 17.88
N ALA A 166 8.03 -1.40 19.16
CA ALA A 166 8.93 -1.07 20.26
C ALA A 166 9.13 -2.28 21.17
N TRP A 167 10.35 -2.62 21.43
CA TRP A 167 10.71 -3.71 22.35
C TRP A 167 11.82 -3.30 23.32
N ILE A 168 11.92 -4.00 24.43
CA ILE A 168 12.92 -3.77 25.45
C ILE A 168 13.92 -4.92 25.41
N PRO A 169 15.19 -4.68 25.04
CA PRO A 169 16.22 -5.70 25.06
C PRO A 169 16.39 -6.31 26.45
N SER A 170 16.68 -7.61 26.53
CA SER A 170 16.89 -8.31 27.83
C SER A 170 18.05 -7.73 28.64
N GLY A 171 19.06 -7.14 27.96
CA GLY A 171 20.20 -6.47 28.60
C GLY A 171 19.97 -4.99 28.97
N ALA A 172 18.75 -4.45 28.84
CA ALA A 172 18.49 -3.06 29.21
C ALA A 172 18.60 -2.87 30.74
N GLU A 173 19.34 -1.82 31.17
CA GLU A 173 19.57 -1.54 32.58
C GLU A 173 18.32 -0.98 33.31
N HIS A 174 17.44 -0.26 32.57
CA HIS A 174 16.27 0.42 33.12
C HIS A 174 14.96 -0.13 32.53
N GLN A 175 14.76 -1.45 32.59
CA GLN A 175 13.62 -2.13 31.98
C GLN A 175 12.26 -1.60 32.49
N ASP A 176 12.12 -1.28 33.76
CA ASP A 176 10.86 -0.80 34.33
C ASP A 176 10.52 0.61 33.86
N ALA A 177 11.50 1.48 33.73
CA ALA A 177 11.30 2.79 33.11
C ALA A 177 10.93 2.67 31.63
N ALA A 178 11.54 1.77 30.88
CA ALA A 178 11.21 1.49 29.50
C ALA A 178 9.77 0.94 29.33
N LYS A 179 9.34 0.02 30.20
CA LYS A 179 7.96 -0.47 30.24
C LYS A 179 6.96 0.66 30.51
N LEU A 180 7.28 1.55 31.47
CA LEU A 180 6.45 2.69 31.76
C LEU A 180 6.33 3.64 30.57
N PHE A 181 7.45 3.89 29.85
CA PHE A 181 7.44 4.71 28.66
C PHE A 181 6.60 4.09 27.54
N ILE A 182 6.78 2.79 27.25
CA ILE A 182 5.95 2.10 26.24
C ILE A 182 4.47 2.16 26.64
N SER A 183 4.13 1.93 27.92
CA SER A 183 2.75 2.05 28.40
C SER A 183 2.20 3.46 28.21
N TYR A 184 3.02 4.48 28.40
CA TYR A 184 2.62 5.88 28.18
C TYR A 184 2.28 6.16 26.72
N LEU A 185 2.98 5.54 25.75
CA LEU A 185 2.71 5.71 24.31
C LEU A 185 1.27 5.32 23.94
N TYR A 186 0.62 4.45 24.71
CA TYR A 186 -0.77 4.02 24.52
C TYR A 186 -1.78 4.80 25.41
N SER A 187 -1.32 5.81 26.11
CA SER A 187 -2.22 6.67 26.91
C SER A 187 -3.02 7.62 26.01
N ASP A 188 -4.19 8.06 26.47
CA ASP A 188 -5.02 9.04 25.76
C ASP A 188 -4.23 10.28 25.38
N LYS A 189 -3.36 10.77 26.28
CA LYS A 189 -2.53 11.95 26.01
C LYS A 189 -1.53 11.74 24.89
N ALA A 190 -0.86 10.60 24.87
CA ALA A 190 0.06 10.26 23.80
C ALA A 190 -0.69 10.07 22.47
N CYS A 191 -1.81 9.37 22.47
CA CYS A 191 -2.66 9.18 21.29
C CYS A 191 -3.10 10.51 20.66
N GLU A 192 -3.50 11.50 21.48
CA GLU A 192 -3.84 12.85 21.01
C GLU A 192 -2.64 13.56 20.35
N ILE A 193 -1.44 13.42 20.94
CA ILE A 193 -0.22 14.03 20.40
C ILE A 193 0.14 13.42 19.06
N PHE A 194 0.12 12.09 19.00
CA PHE A 194 0.43 11.36 17.76
C PHE A 194 -0.60 11.64 16.67
N ALA A 195 -1.89 11.61 16.97
CA ALA A 195 -2.95 11.90 16.01
C ALA A 195 -2.81 13.31 15.40
N LYS A 196 -2.47 14.32 16.20
CA LYS A 196 -2.18 15.69 15.71
C LYS A 196 -0.95 15.76 14.80
N ALA A 197 0.01 14.87 15.00
CA ALA A 197 1.20 14.75 14.15
C ALA A 197 0.99 13.86 12.92
N GLY A 198 -0.23 13.35 12.69
CA GLY A 198 -0.54 12.45 11.58
C GLY A 198 -0.09 11.00 11.78
N ALA A 199 0.38 10.65 12.97
CA ALA A 199 0.73 9.29 13.33
C ALA A 199 -0.42 8.61 14.11
N ILE A 200 -0.65 7.33 13.86
CA ILE A 200 -1.82 6.64 14.38
C ILE A 200 -1.38 5.51 15.31
N GLN A 201 -1.78 5.61 16.57
CA GLN A 201 -1.59 4.55 17.55
C GLN A 201 -2.66 3.46 17.37
N PRO A 202 -2.28 2.15 17.40
CA PRO A 202 -3.22 1.05 17.22
C PRO A 202 -4.02 0.78 18.51
N VAL A 203 -4.83 1.75 18.91
CA VAL A 203 -5.68 1.66 20.12
C VAL A 203 -7.15 1.76 19.73
N LEU A 204 -8.01 1.10 20.51
CA LEU A 204 -9.45 1.19 20.31
C LEU A 204 -9.92 2.64 20.46
N GLY A 205 -10.79 3.09 19.54
CA GLY A 205 -11.34 4.45 19.55
C GLY A 205 -10.38 5.52 18.99
N ILE A 206 -9.25 5.15 18.40
CA ILE A 206 -8.32 6.12 17.80
C ILE A 206 -8.98 6.90 16.67
N ALA A 207 -9.89 6.29 15.92
CA ALA A 207 -10.61 6.94 14.81
C ALA A 207 -11.33 8.22 15.28
N ASP A 208 -11.86 8.22 16.49
CA ASP A 208 -12.56 9.37 17.07
C ASP A 208 -11.63 10.55 17.42
N LYS A 209 -10.32 10.32 17.41
CA LYS A 209 -9.29 11.32 17.71
C LYS A 209 -8.64 11.89 16.43
N LEU A 210 -8.96 11.35 15.27
CA LEU A 210 -8.42 11.79 13.99
C LEU A 210 -9.21 12.99 13.48
N GLU A 211 -8.52 13.93 12.85
CA GLU A 211 -9.08 15.16 12.30
C GLU A 211 -8.57 15.40 10.88
N GLY A 212 -9.31 16.19 10.08
CA GLY A 212 -8.92 16.57 8.72
C GLY A 212 -8.77 15.34 7.81
N ASP A 213 -7.74 15.35 6.97
CA ASP A 213 -7.47 14.28 6.01
C ASP A 213 -7.18 12.92 6.67
N ASN A 214 -6.80 12.91 7.95
CA ASN A 214 -6.47 11.67 8.65
C ASN A 214 -7.71 10.80 8.99
N VAL A 215 -8.91 11.37 8.94
CA VAL A 215 -10.17 10.63 9.20
C VAL A 215 -10.34 9.47 8.21
N MET A 216 -9.90 9.62 6.96
CA MET A 216 -10.03 8.59 5.93
C MET A 216 -9.30 7.27 6.25
N PHE A 217 -8.27 7.29 7.11
CA PHE A 217 -7.41 6.13 7.34
C PHE A 217 -8.15 4.91 7.91
N TYR A 218 -9.26 5.12 8.58
CA TYR A 218 -10.10 4.04 9.10
C TYR A 218 -11.39 3.80 8.30
N SER A 219 -11.76 4.70 7.39
CA SER A 219 -12.97 4.56 6.57
C SER A 219 -12.97 3.31 5.69
N ILE A 220 -11.80 2.83 5.30
CA ILE A 220 -11.66 1.59 4.52
C ILE A 220 -12.21 0.36 5.28
N TYR A 221 -12.04 0.32 6.60
CA TYR A 221 -12.55 -0.77 7.44
C TYR A 221 -14.06 -0.68 7.67
N ASP A 222 -14.62 0.53 7.72
CA ASP A 222 -16.05 0.76 7.76
C ASP A 222 -16.72 0.28 6.46
N ASN A 223 -15.99 0.34 5.34
CA ASN A 223 -16.40 -0.17 4.04
C ASN A 223 -16.12 -1.68 3.86
N GLY A 224 -15.71 -2.38 4.91
CA GLY A 224 -15.58 -3.84 4.96
C GLY A 224 -14.20 -4.38 4.58
N ALA A 225 -13.18 -3.55 4.38
CA ALA A 225 -11.81 -4.02 4.17
C ALA A 225 -11.30 -4.80 5.38
N LYS A 226 -10.50 -5.83 5.12
CA LYS A 226 -9.83 -6.63 6.13
C LYS A 226 -8.36 -6.25 6.27
N ALA A 227 -7.80 -6.40 7.46
CA ALA A 227 -6.38 -6.20 7.67
C ALA A 227 -5.57 -7.40 7.17
N ALA A 228 -4.59 -7.15 6.30
CA ALA A 228 -3.52 -8.08 5.98
C ALA A 228 -2.32 -7.73 6.85
N MET A 229 -1.86 -8.66 7.67
CA MET A 229 -0.72 -8.45 8.57
C MET A 229 0.51 -9.16 8.03
N GLY A 230 1.52 -8.40 7.62
CA GLY A 230 2.80 -8.95 7.21
C GLY A 230 3.60 -9.50 8.37
N ASN A 231 4.32 -10.58 8.13
CA ASN A 231 5.33 -11.10 9.04
C ASN A 231 6.70 -11.04 8.36
N PHE A 232 7.47 -10.00 8.63
CA PHE A 232 8.78 -9.80 8.01
C PHE A 232 9.80 -10.90 8.33
N ALA A 233 9.66 -11.56 9.47
CA ALA A 233 10.56 -12.65 9.83
C ALA A 233 10.51 -13.84 8.84
N SER A 234 9.40 -14.01 8.15
CA SER A 234 9.22 -15.07 7.15
C SER A 234 10.03 -14.84 5.88
N PHE A 235 10.37 -13.59 5.55
CA PHE A 235 11.10 -13.25 4.33
C PHE A 235 12.59 -13.61 4.35
N GLU A 236 13.14 -13.92 5.50
CA GLU A 236 14.49 -14.42 5.64
C GLU A 236 14.57 -15.95 5.74
N ALA A 237 13.47 -16.65 5.43
CA ALA A 237 13.41 -18.11 5.51
C ALA A 237 14.46 -18.81 4.63
N ILE A 238 14.87 -18.16 3.52
CA ILE A 238 15.99 -18.62 2.69
C ILE A 238 17.12 -17.59 2.78
N PRO A 239 18.27 -17.93 3.39
CA PRO A 239 19.39 -17.01 3.53
C PRO A 239 19.87 -16.45 2.18
N GLY A 240 19.98 -15.13 2.10
CA GLY A 240 20.45 -14.42 0.91
C GLY A 240 19.39 -14.18 -0.16
N ILE A 241 18.14 -14.52 0.08
CA ILE A 241 17.00 -14.13 -0.77
C ILE A 241 16.21 -13.04 -0.07
N GLU A 242 16.16 -11.88 -0.70
CA GLU A 242 15.33 -10.77 -0.28
C GLU A 242 14.10 -10.68 -1.18
N VAL A 243 12.91 -10.70 -0.58
CA VAL A 243 11.63 -10.59 -1.31
C VAL A 243 11.59 -9.36 -2.21
N ARG A 244 12.07 -8.22 -1.73
CA ARG A 244 12.14 -7.00 -2.53
C ARG A 244 12.89 -7.21 -3.83
N THR A 245 14.07 -7.81 -3.78
CA THR A 245 14.92 -8.03 -4.96
C THR A 245 14.29 -9.02 -5.95
N VAL A 246 13.62 -10.04 -5.43
CA VAL A 246 13.05 -11.10 -6.27
C VAL A 246 11.69 -10.72 -6.84
N PHE A 247 10.82 -10.11 -6.04
CA PHE A 247 9.43 -9.85 -6.44
C PHE A 247 9.14 -8.40 -6.78
N PHE A 248 9.77 -7.42 -6.12
CA PHE A 248 9.37 -6.03 -6.29
C PHE A 248 10.26 -5.25 -7.24
N ASP A 249 11.59 -5.40 -7.14
CA ASP A 249 12.50 -4.64 -8.02
C ASP A 249 12.26 -4.93 -9.51
N PRO A 250 11.93 -6.17 -9.95
CA PRO A 250 11.61 -6.45 -11.33
C PRO A 250 10.40 -5.71 -11.89
N VAL A 251 9.50 -5.19 -11.04
CA VAL A 251 8.33 -4.41 -11.48
C VAL A 251 8.76 -3.17 -12.28
N ASN A 252 9.90 -2.54 -11.95
CA ASN A 252 10.46 -1.46 -12.77
C ASN A 252 10.70 -1.92 -14.22
N SER A 253 11.22 -3.12 -14.41
CA SER A 253 11.49 -3.69 -15.74
C SER A 253 10.20 -4.09 -16.47
N LEU A 254 9.17 -4.55 -15.74
CA LEU A 254 7.84 -4.79 -16.33
C LEU A 254 7.23 -3.49 -16.85
N VAL A 255 7.26 -2.41 -16.06
CA VAL A 255 6.71 -1.10 -16.45
C VAL A 255 7.48 -0.50 -17.62
N SER A 256 8.82 -0.67 -17.65
CA SER A 256 9.67 -0.17 -18.74
C SER A 256 9.57 -1.04 -20.03
N GLY A 257 8.96 -2.23 -19.95
CA GLY A 257 8.90 -3.17 -21.06
C GLY A 257 10.21 -3.93 -21.30
N ASP A 258 11.13 -3.89 -20.36
CA ASP A 258 12.43 -4.58 -20.43
C ASP A 258 12.33 -6.04 -19.93
N MET A 259 11.21 -6.43 -19.35
CA MET A 259 10.91 -7.76 -18.84
C MET A 259 9.46 -8.12 -19.12
N THR A 260 9.22 -9.35 -19.48
CA THR A 260 7.88 -9.92 -19.59
C THR A 260 7.46 -10.58 -18.29
N GLU A 261 6.16 -10.81 -18.11
CA GLU A 261 5.64 -11.58 -16.98
C GLU A 261 6.29 -12.97 -16.87
N GLN A 262 6.47 -13.66 -17.99
CA GLN A 262 7.10 -14.99 -18.01
C GLN A 262 8.58 -15.00 -17.60
N GLU A 263 9.29 -13.90 -17.80
CA GLU A 263 10.67 -13.74 -17.34
C GLU A 263 10.74 -13.36 -15.85
N TRP A 264 9.66 -12.80 -15.32
CA TRP A 264 9.56 -12.44 -13.90
C TRP A 264 9.20 -13.66 -13.03
N ILE A 265 8.32 -14.56 -13.49
CA ILE A 265 7.91 -15.82 -12.83
C ILE A 265 8.97 -16.91 -13.04
#